data_6611376c4582069637a26d4b48cfaf11
#
_entry.id   6611376c4582069637a26d4b48cfaf11
#
_cell.length_a   1.000
_cell.length_b   1.000
_cell.length_c   1.000
_cell.angle_alpha   90.00
_cell.angle_beta   90.00
_cell.angle_gamma   90.00
#
_symmetry.space_group_name_H-M   'P 1'
#
loop_
_entity.id
_entity.type
_entity.pdbx_description
1 polymer ?
#
loop_
_entity_poly.entity_id
_entity_poly.type
_entity_poly.pdbx_seq_one_letter_code
_entity_poly.pdbx_strand_id
1 'polypeptide(L)'
;MPVSVEFLRELPKCEHHLHLEGTLEPDLLFPLARRNGVELPAGFPQTPEELHRKYAAFADLQDFLNYYYVGTNVLQTEQDFYDLAWAYFNKVSKQGLVHAELFFDPQSHTSRGVAIETVTGGFHRACTDAREQFGITSQLIVCLLRHCPPADCLQTIEDFSKFLTDGTITGIGLDSAEKPFPPGLFVECYQRAREINPDLRLTAHAGEEGPAQYVSDSLDLLHTTRVDHGVNSVHDAELMRRLAAERTLLTVCPLSNVRLQVVKRVGELPLQQLLDGDVPFSLNSDDPAYFGGYILENYVQVAKEFPHWDHAVFAKIAKNAINGSWCDNKRKTQLLGLLDAVVAKHSV
;
A
#
# COMPACT_ATOMS: atom_id res chain seq x y z
N MET A 1 4.96 30.27 1.72
CA MET A 1 4.67 30.17 0.26
C MET A 1 4.05 28.78 0.02
N PRO A 2 3.11 28.64 -0.91
CA PRO A 2 2.57 27.34 -1.23
C PRO A 2 3.71 26.38 -1.66
N VAL A 3 3.59 25.11 -1.26
CA VAL A 3 4.58 24.08 -1.59
C VAL A 3 4.61 23.85 -3.11
N SER A 4 5.80 23.87 -3.71
CA SER A 4 5.93 23.68 -5.14
C SER A 4 5.86 22.19 -5.52
N VAL A 5 5.31 21.89 -6.70
CA VAL A 5 5.29 20.52 -7.24
C VAL A 5 6.71 19.98 -7.44
N GLU A 6 7.67 20.88 -7.76
CA GLU A 6 9.07 20.48 -7.90
C GLU A 6 9.66 19.97 -6.59
N PHE A 7 9.46 20.69 -5.47
CA PHE A 7 9.84 20.20 -4.14
C PHE A 7 9.21 18.86 -3.84
N LEU A 8 7.90 18.72 -4.06
CA LEU A 8 7.20 17.45 -3.80
C LEU A 8 7.73 16.31 -4.68
N ARG A 9 8.15 16.59 -5.91
CA ARG A 9 8.74 15.57 -6.80
C ARG A 9 10.12 15.14 -6.33
N GLU A 10 10.95 16.07 -5.89
CA GLU A 10 12.31 15.79 -5.42
C GLU A 10 12.35 15.19 -4.01
N LEU A 11 11.31 15.41 -3.21
CA LEU A 11 11.22 14.87 -1.85
C LEU A 11 11.36 13.34 -1.89
N PRO A 12 12.33 12.73 -1.16
CA PRO A 12 12.46 11.28 -1.13
C PRO A 12 11.25 10.66 -0.42
N LYS A 13 10.55 9.77 -1.12
CA LYS A 13 9.34 9.12 -0.64
C LYS A 13 9.59 7.67 -0.33
N CYS A 14 9.03 7.22 0.81
CA CYS A 14 8.86 5.81 1.12
C CYS A 14 7.37 5.50 1.04
N GLU A 15 7.02 4.49 0.27
CA GLU A 15 5.65 4.01 0.12
C GLU A 15 5.48 2.70 0.86
N HIS A 16 4.45 2.60 1.72
CA HIS A 16 4.24 1.47 2.62
C HIS A 16 2.89 0.80 2.40
N HIS A 17 2.09 1.37 1.52
CA HIS A 17 0.74 0.95 1.26
C HIS A 17 0.47 1.06 -0.24
N LEU A 18 0.83 0.00 -0.93
CA LEU A 18 0.58 -0.18 -2.36
C LEU A 18 0.33 -1.66 -2.61
N HIS A 19 -0.80 -1.97 -3.20
CA HIS A 19 -1.11 -3.28 -3.74
C HIS A 19 -0.54 -3.40 -5.14
N LEU A 20 0.33 -4.39 -5.38
CA LEU A 20 0.95 -4.57 -6.70
C LEU A 20 -0.11 -4.82 -7.77
N GLU A 21 -1.13 -5.61 -7.49
CA GLU A 21 -2.27 -5.83 -8.37
C GLU A 21 -3.03 -4.52 -8.66
N GLY A 22 -3.05 -3.61 -7.70
CA GLY A 22 -3.63 -2.26 -7.81
C GLY A 22 -2.88 -1.32 -8.75
N THR A 23 -1.73 -1.75 -9.27
CA THR A 23 -0.97 -1.02 -10.29
C THR A 23 -1.31 -1.44 -11.73
N LEU A 24 -2.25 -2.38 -11.90
CA LEU A 24 -2.63 -2.92 -13.21
C LEU A 24 -3.46 -1.91 -14.01
N GLU A 25 -2.76 -1.07 -14.75
CA GLU A 25 -3.40 -0.10 -15.61
C GLU A 25 -4.07 -0.77 -16.82
N PRO A 26 -5.17 -0.18 -17.34
CA PRO A 26 -5.85 -0.66 -18.53
C PRO A 26 -4.93 -0.89 -19.72
N ASP A 27 -3.93 -0.04 -19.91
CA ASP A 27 -2.95 -0.14 -21.01
C ASP A 27 -2.05 -1.39 -20.90
N LEU A 28 -1.90 -1.96 -19.71
CA LEU A 28 -1.22 -3.24 -19.49
C LEU A 28 -2.20 -4.41 -19.43
N LEU A 29 -3.39 -4.24 -18.85
CA LEU A 29 -4.40 -5.28 -18.68
C LEU A 29 -4.81 -5.90 -20.01
N PHE A 30 -5.18 -5.09 -21.02
CA PHE A 30 -5.65 -5.61 -22.30
C PHE A 30 -4.54 -6.37 -23.10
N PRO A 31 -3.27 -5.90 -23.16
CA PRO A 31 -2.18 -6.70 -23.72
C PRO A 31 -1.98 -8.02 -23.00
N LEU A 32 -2.05 -8.06 -21.67
CA LEU A 32 -1.92 -9.29 -20.89
C LEU A 32 -3.08 -10.25 -21.15
N ALA A 33 -4.32 -9.75 -21.18
CA ALA A 33 -5.49 -10.55 -21.52
C ALA A 33 -5.32 -11.24 -22.88
N ARG A 34 -4.87 -10.51 -23.90
CA ARG A 34 -4.60 -11.08 -25.25
C ARG A 34 -3.44 -12.08 -25.22
N ARG A 35 -2.34 -11.78 -24.53
CA ARG A 35 -1.16 -12.66 -24.40
C ARG A 35 -1.53 -14.02 -23.81
N ASN A 36 -2.38 -14.01 -22.79
CA ASN A 36 -2.74 -15.19 -22.02
C ASN A 36 -4.07 -15.83 -22.46
N GLY A 37 -4.71 -15.31 -23.51
CA GLY A 37 -5.99 -15.83 -23.98
C GLY A 37 -7.12 -15.74 -22.97
N VAL A 38 -7.06 -14.73 -22.06
CA VAL A 38 -8.08 -14.51 -21.04
C VAL A 38 -9.23 -13.70 -21.63
N GLU A 39 -10.42 -14.31 -21.67
CA GLU A 39 -11.64 -13.62 -22.06
C GLU A 39 -12.19 -12.82 -20.89
N LEU A 40 -12.37 -11.52 -21.11
CA LEU A 40 -13.00 -10.63 -20.12
C LEU A 40 -14.51 -10.86 -20.11
N PRO A 41 -15.18 -10.80 -18.95
CA PRO A 41 -16.61 -11.09 -18.86
C PRO A 41 -17.47 -10.18 -19.72
N ALA A 42 -18.62 -10.67 -20.15
CA ALA A 42 -19.62 -9.85 -20.84
C ALA A 42 -20.02 -8.66 -19.94
N GLY A 43 -19.98 -7.45 -20.50
CA GLY A 43 -20.25 -6.20 -19.76
C GLY A 43 -19.02 -5.57 -19.10
N PHE A 44 -17.87 -6.23 -19.07
CA PHE A 44 -16.62 -5.57 -18.74
C PHE A 44 -16.20 -4.63 -19.88
N PRO A 45 -15.63 -3.44 -19.59
CA PRO A 45 -15.11 -2.55 -20.62
C PRO A 45 -14.18 -3.27 -21.60
N GLN A 46 -14.28 -2.92 -22.89
CA GLN A 46 -13.55 -3.63 -23.93
C GLN A 46 -12.33 -2.84 -24.44
N THR A 47 -12.18 -1.60 -24.00
CA THR A 47 -11.04 -0.73 -24.36
C THR A 47 -10.42 -0.08 -23.13
N PRO A 48 -9.13 0.31 -23.19
CA PRO A 48 -8.50 1.07 -22.12
C PRO A 48 -9.27 2.33 -21.73
N GLU A 49 -9.78 3.07 -22.71
CA GLU A 49 -10.50 4.33 -22.49
C GLU A 49 -11.86 4.11 -21.77
N GLU A 50 -12.56 3.02 -22.08
CA GLU A 50 -13.78 2.64 -21.37
C GLU A 50 -13.48 2.25 -19.93
N LEU A 51 -12.41 1.48 -19.71
CA LEU A 51 -12.02 1.02 -18.39
C LEU A 51 -11.52 2.18 -17.52
N HIS A 52 -10.76 3.12 -18.08
CA HIS A 52 -10.37 4.36 -17.37
C HIS A 52 -11.59 5.18 -16.95
N ARG A 53 -12.62 5.30 -17.81
CA ARG A 53 -13.87 5.98 -17.43
C ARG A 53 -14.60 5.28 -16.29
N LYS A 54 -14.58 3.93 -16.28
CA LYS A 54 -15.18 3.16 -15.19
C LYS A 54 -14.40 3.38 -13.88
N TYR A 55 -13.08 3.32 -13.92
CA TYR A 55 -12.23 3.57 -12.74
C TYR A 55 -12.43 4.97 -12.15
N ALA A 56 -12.76 5.95 -12.98
CA ALA A 56 -13.08 7.29 -12.51
C ALA A 56 -14.46 7.41 -11.81
N ALA A 57 -15.30 6.36 -11.83
CA ALA A 57 -16.70 6.42 -11.41
C ALA A 57 -17.16 5.20 -10.59
N PHE A 58 -16.30 4.68 -9.70
CA PHE A 58 -16.72 3.66 -8.74
C PHE A 58 -17.75 4.20 -7.76
N ALA A 59 -18.79 3.42 -7.50
CA ALA A 59 -19.85 3.78 -6.58
C ALA A 59 -19.43 3.57 -5.11
N ASP A 60 -18.66 2.51 -4.84
CA ASP A 60 -18.21 2.09 -3.53
C ASP A 60 -17.05 1.09 -3.63
N LEU A 61 -16.56 0.61 -2.48
CA LEU A 61 -15.50 -0.40 -2.39
C LEU A 61 -15.88 -1.69 -3.13
N GLN A 62 -17.12 -2.17 -3.02
CA GLN A 62 -17.52 -3.42 -3.66
C GLN A 62 -17.53 -3.31 -5.20
N ASP A 63 -17.96 -2.17 -5.74
CA ASP A 63 -17.90 -1.90 -7.18
C ASP A 63 -16.46 -1.89 -7.68
N PHE A 64 -15.50 -1.31 -6.92
CA PHE A 64 -14.08 -1.41 -7.20
C PHE A 64 -13.57 -2.85 -7.19
N LEU A 65 -13.81 -3.60 -6.11
CA LEU A 65 -13.32 -4.98 -5.96
C LEU A 65 -13.80 -5.91 -7.08
N ASN A 66 -15.02 -5.70 -7.59
CA ASN A 66 -15.55 -6.47 -8.72
C ASN A 66 -14.69 -6.30 -9.99
N TYR A 67 -14.18 -5.10 -10.26
CA TYR A 67 -13.27 -4.85 -11.39
C TYR A 67 -11.84 -5.29 -11.11
N TYR A 68 -11.38 -5.12 -9.88
CA TYR A 68 -10.06 -5.52 -9.41
C TYR A 68 -9.83 -7.02 -9.60
N TYR A 69 -10.71 -7.86 -9.05
CA TYR A 69 -10.55 -9.32 -9.18
C TYR A 69 -10.73 -9.83 -10.62
N VAL A 70 -11.59 -9.20 -11.42
CA VAL A 70 -11.67 -9.53 -12.86
C VAL A 70 -10.37 -9.14 -13.57
N GLY A 71 -9.84 -7.96 -13.27
CA GLY A 71 -8.58 -7.47 -13.86
C GLY A 71 -7.40 -8.40 -13.55
N THR A 72 -7.24 -8.81 -12.29
CA THR A 72 -6.13 -9.66 -11.86
C THR A 72 -6.12 -11.05 -12.53
N ASN A 73 -7.24 -11.50 -13.11
CA ASN A 73 -7.30 -12.76 -13.83
C ASN A 73 -6.38 -12.81 -15.08
N VAL A 74 -5.95 -11.69 -15.61
CA VAL A 74 -5.03 -11.65 -16.75
C VAL A 74 -3.60 -12.04 -16.37
N LEU A 75 -3.25 -12.04 -15.08
CA LEU A 75 -1.94 -12.41 -14.55
C LEU A 75 -1.85 -13.92 -14.40
N GLN A 76 -1.07 -14.59 -15.24
CA GLN A 76 -1.00 -16.06 -15.34
C GLN A 76 0.42 -16.60 -15.17
N THR A 77 1.42 -15.88 -15.65
CA THR A 77 2.81 -16.34 -15.71
C THR A 77 3.71 -15.45 -14.85
N GLU A 78 4.87 -15.96 -14.44
CA GLU A 78 5.88 -15.18 -13.73
C GLU A 78 6.23 -13.88 -14.46
N GLN A 79 6.24 -13.91 -15.82
CA GLN A 79 6.51 -12.71 -16.61
C GLN A 79 5.40 -11.68 -16.48
N ASP A 80 4.12 -12.07 -16.28
CA ASP A 80 3.02 -11.12 -16.10
C ASP A 80 3.16 -10.36 -14.77
N PHE A 81 3.52 -11.06 -13.70
CA PHE A 81 3.77 -10.45 -12.39
C PHE A 81 5.01 -9.53 -12.42
N TYR A 82 6.05 -9.96 -13.12
CA TYR A 82 7.22 -9.10 -13.37
C TYR A 82 6.83 -7.84 -14.14
N ASP A 83 6.13 -7.97 -15.27
CA ASP A 83 5.73 -6.84 -16.11
C ASP A 83 4.88 -5.83 -15.34
N LEU A 84 3.99 -6.32 -14.48
CA LEU A 84 3.15 -5.49 -13.62
C LEU A 84 3.99 -4.65 -12.65
N ALA A 85 4.81 -5.30 -11.83
CA ALA A 85 5.65 -4.61 -10.86
C ALA A 85 6.69 -3.71 -11.55
N TRP A 86 7.22 -4.13 -12.69
CA TRP A 86 8.15 -3.33 -13.47
C TRP A 86 7.53 -2.04 -14.02
N ALA A 87 6.29 -2.12 -14.51
CA ALA A 87 5.53 -0.95 -14.95
C ALA A 87 5.35 0.07 -13.81
N TYR A 88 5.01 -0.41 -12.60
CA TYR A 88 4.96 0.41 -11.41
C TYR A 88 6.30 1.11 -11.13
N PHE A 89 7.40 0.35 -10.97
CA PHE A 89 8.71 0.93 -10.64
C PHE A 89 9.20 1.93 -11.68
N ASN A 90 9.00 1.65 -12.97
CA ASN A 90 9.36 2.56 -14.05
C ASN A 90 8.60 3.90 -13.97
N LYS A 91 7.35 3.89 -13.51
CA LYS A 91 6.54 5.09 -13.31
C LYS A 91 7.00 5.87 -12.09
N VAL A 92 7.11 5.24 -10.93
CA VAL A 92 7.38 5.91 -9.65
C VAL A 92 8.84 6.31 -9.45
N SER A 93 9.78 5.73 -10.23
CA SER A 93 11.18 6.17 -10.28
C SER A 93 11.32 7.65 -10.66
N LYS A 94 10.33 8.19 -11.38
CA LYS A 94 10.27 9.60 -11.81
C LYS A 94 9.50 10.50 -10.82
N GLN A 95 9.01 9.90 -9.73
CA GLN A 95 8.16 10.56 -8.73
C GLN A 95 8.85 10.75 -7.38
N GLY A 96 10.16 10.46 -7.30
CA GLY A 96 10.94 10.59 -6.07
C GLY A 96 10.77 9.42 -5.10
N LEU A 97 10.26 8.26 -5.56
CA LEU A 97 10.23 7.06 -4.75
C LEU A 97 11.66 6.52 -4.54
N VAL A 98 12.02 6.20 -3.31
CA VAL A 98 13.36 5.68 -2.93
C VAL A 98 13.29 4.35 -2.18
N HIS A 99 12.12 4.03 -1.61
CA HIS A 99 11.85 2.77 -0.91
C HIS A 99 10.36 2.43 -1.01
N ALA A 100 10.03 1.14 -1.15
CA ALA A 100 8.66 0.66 -1.17
C ALA A 100 8.50 -0.64 -0.37
N GLU A 101 7.37 -0.77 0.32
CA GLU A 101 6.95 -1.99 1.01
C GLU A 101 5.59 -2.37 0.41
N LEU A 102 5.58 -3.44 -0.38
CA LEU A 102 4.57 -3.71 -1.40
C LEU A 102 3.71 -4.88 -0.99
N PHE A 103 2.41 -4.68 -0.97
CA PHE A 103 1.41 -5.71 -0.76
C PHE A 103 1.14 -6.50 -2.03
N PHE A 104 0.78 -7.76 -1.87
CA PHE A 104 0.16 -8.57 -2.91
C PHE A 104 -0.73 -9.65 -2.30
N ASP A 105 -1.75 -10.09 -3.07
CA ASP A 105 -2.83 -10.95 -2.63
C ASP A 105 -2.71 -12.35 -3.26
N PRO A 106 -1.92 -13.27 -2.70
CA PRO A 106 -1.70 -14.57 -3.32
C PRO A 106 -2.99 -15.36 -3.51
N GLN A 107 -3.96 -15.22 -2.59
CA GLN A 107 -5.22 -15.96 -2.64
C GLN A 107 -6.06 -15.63 -3.89
N SER A 108 -5.96 -14.41 -4.42
CA SER A 108 -6.61 -14.02 -5.68
C SER A 108 -6.02 -14.72 -6.91
N HIS A 109 -4.82 -15.28 -6.79
CA HIS A 109 -4.12 -15.99 -7.85
C HIS A 109 -4.14 -17.51 -7.64
N THR A 110 -3.86 -18.00 -6.44
CA THR A 110 -3.83 -19.43 -6.11
C THR A 110 -5.19 -20.08 -6.25
N SER A 111 -6.27 -19.36 -5.94
CA SER A 111 -7.67 -19.82 -6.12
C SER A 111 -8.00 -20.23 -7.57
N ARG A 112 -7.23 -19.75 -8.56
CA ARG A 112 -7.38 -20.09 -10.00
C ARG A 112 -6.21 -20.92 -10.54
N GLY A 113 -5.40 -21.51 -9.65
CA GLY A 113 -4.35 -22.47 -9.97
C GLY A 113 -2.99 -21.86 -10.34
N VAL A 114 -2.76 -20.57 -10.12
CA VAL A 114 -1.44 -19.96 -10.27
C VAL A 114 -0.59 -20.31 -9.05
N ALA A 115 0.59 -20.89 -9.27
CA ALA A 115 1.48 -21.27 -8.17
C ALA A 115 2.05 -20.04 -7.43
N ILE A 116 2.24 -20.16 -6.12
CA ILE A 116 2.79 -19.06 -5.29
C ILE A 116 4.20 -18.66 -5.73
N GLU A 117 5.00 -19.63 -6.22
CA GLU A 117 6.32 -19.37 -6.75
C GLU A 117 6.29 -18.49 -8.00
N THR A 118 5.26 -18.67 -8.84
CA THR A 118 5.03 -17.86 -10.05
C THR A 118 4.76 -16.42 -9.70
N VAL A 119 3.88 -16.17 -8.73
CA VAL A 119 3.54 -14.82 -8.25
C VAL A 119 4.75 -14.17 -7.58
N THR A 120 5.30 -14.85 -6.58
CA THR A 120 6.41 -14.33 -5.76
C THR A 120 7.67 -14.14 -6.59
N GLY A 121 7.97 -15.07 -7.50
CA GLY A 121 9.15 -15.00 -8.38
C GLY A 121 9.12 -13.80 -9.31
N GLY A 122 7.97 -13.51 -9.93
CA GLY A 122 7.82 -12.35 -10.81
C GLY A 122 8.00 -11.04 -10.06
N PHE A 123 7.33 -10.88 -8.93
CA PHE A 123 7.44 -9.68 -8.11
C PHE A 123 8.85 -9.49 -7.53
N HIS A 124 9.44 -10.54 -6.97
CA HIS A 124 10.79 -10.48 -6.39
C HIS A 124 11.85 -10.10 -7.44
N ARG A 125 11.77 -10.65 -8.65
CA ARG A 125 12.67 -10.29 -9.76
C ARG A 125 12.55 -8.82 -10.13
N ALA A 126 11.33 -8.29 -10.27
CA ALA A 126 11.11 -6.88 -10.57
C ALA A 126 11.65 -5.95 -9.44
N CYS A 127 11.50 -6.34 -8.17
CA CYS A 127 12.09 -5.64 -7.03
C CYS A 127 13.62 -5.59 -7.11
N THR A 128 14.25 -6.70 -7.50
CA THR A 128 15.71 -6.78 -7.68
C THR A 128 16.18 -5.83 -8.79
N ASP A 129 15.56 -5.91 -9.95
CA ASP A 129 15.91 -5.08 -11.10
C ASP A 129 15.65 -3.59 -10.83
N ALA A 130 14.58 -3.24 -10.12
CA ALA A 130 14.30 -1.85 -9.72
C ALA A 130 15.36 -1.29 -8.77
N ARG A 131 15.88 -2.12 -7.87
CA ARG A 131 17.01 -1.73 -7.02
C ARG A 131 18.27 -1.45 -7.83
N GLU A 132 18.58 -2.31 -8.81
CA GLU A 132 19.76 -2.15 -9.67
C GLU A 132 19.64 -0.96 -10.62
N GLN A 133 18.46 -0.79 -11.24
CA GLN A 133 18.29 0.22 -12.28
C GLN A 133 17.95 1.61 -11.73
N PHE A 134 17.15 1.70 -10.67
CA PHE A 134 16.63 2.96 -10.13
C PHE A 134 17.16 3.29 -8.73
N GLY A 135 17.84 2.36 -8.05
CA GLY A 135 18.25 2.52 -6.66
C GLY A 135 17.10 2.47 -5.66
N ILE A 136 15.89 2.04 -6.09
CA ILE A 136 14.71 1.88 -5.25
C ILE A 136 14.85 0.55 -4.51
N THR A 137 14.94 0.60 -3.19
CA THR A 137 14.86 -0.62 -2.36
C THR A 137 13.40 -0.97 -2.12
N SER A 138 13.10 -2.27 -2.03
CA SER A 138 11.72 -2.71 -1.76
C SER A 138 11.67 -3.98 -0.91
N GLN A 139 10.51 -4.22 -0.31
CA GLN A 139 10.17 -5.40 0.47
C GLN A 139 8.78 -5.88 0.04
N LEU A 140 8.56 -7.20 0.06
CA LEU A 140 7.28 -7.80 -0.27
C LEU A 140 6.55 -8.22 1.01
N ILE A 141 5.25 -7.94 1.04
CA ILE A 141 4.33 -8.25 2.13
C ILE A 141 3.19 -9.09 1.56
N VAL A 142 3.01 -10.30 2.08
CA VAL A 142 1.85 -11.12 1.75
C VAL A 142 0.65 -10.63 2.53
N CYS A 143 -0.43 -10.28 1.82
CA CYS A 143 -1.70 -9.93 2.46
C CYS A 143 -2.64 -11.13 2.53
N LEU A 144 -3.43 -11.16 3.59
CA LEU A 144 -4.50 -12.12 3.81
C LEU A 144 -5.83 -11.44 3.50
N LEU A 145 -6.56 -11.97 2.52
CA LEU A 145 -7.88 -11.46 2.15
C LEU A 145 -8.89 -11.78 3.23
N ARG A 146 -9.31 -10.76 4.00
CA ARG A 146 -10.14 -10.94 5.19
C ARG A 146 -11.57 -11.41 4.93
N HIS A 147 -12.03 -11.35 3.68
CA HIS A 147 -13.30 -11.93 3.27
C HIS A 147 -13.22 -13.46 3.05
N CYS A 148 -12.00 -14.01 2.98
CA CYS A 148 -11.78 -15.46 2.94
C CYS A 148 -11.94 -16.07 4.36
N PRO A 149 -12.32 -17.35 4.47
CA PRO A 149 -12.32 -18.04 5.76
C PRO A 149 -10.95 -17.96 6.43
N PRO A 150 -10.86 -17.72 7.76
CA PRO A 150 -9.58 -17.69 8.48
C PRO A 150 -8.73 -18.96 8.29
N ALA A 151 -9.36 -20.13 8.09
CA ALA A 151 -8.65 -21.37 7.80
C ALA A 151 -7.90 -21.33 6.46
N ASP A 152 -8.45 -20.66 5.43
CA ASP A 152 -7.78 -20.49 4.13
C ASP A 152 -6.62 -19.50 4.25
N CYS A 153 -6.79 -18.46 5.07
CA CYS A 153 -5.71 -17.53 5.39
C CYS A 153 -4.57 -18.22 6.16
N LEU A 154 -4.89 -19.11 7.09
CA LEU A 154 -3.91 -19.92 7.80
C LEU A 154 -3.14 -20.85 6.84
N GLN A 155 -3.86 -21.50 5.91
CA GLN A 155 -3.23 -22.33 4.87
C GLN A 155 -2.28 -21.48 3.99
N THR A 156 -2.66 -20.24 3.64
CA THR A 156 -1.78 -19.33 2.92
C THR A 156 -0.46 -19.08 3.68
N ILE A 157 -0.51 -18.89 5.00
CA ILE A 157 0.70 -18.73 5.83
C ILE A 157 1.58 -19.97 5.77
N GLU A 158 0.99 -21.18 5.83
CA GLU A 158 1.75 -22.43 5.70
C GLU A 158 2.40 -22.58 4.33
N ASP A 159 1.67 -22.30 3.28
CA ASP A 159 2.16 -22.38 1.88
C ASP A 159 3.33 -21.41 1.66
N PHE A 160 3.31 -20.24 2.31
CA PHE A 160 4.38 -19.24 2.22
C PHE A 160 5.54 -19.47 3.20
N SER A 161 5.51 -20.49 4.05
CA SER A 161 6.51 -20.71 5.12
C SER A 161 7.96 -20.64 4.65
N LYS A 162 8.27 -21.16 3.46
CA LYS A 162 9.60 -21.07 2.84
C LYS A 162 10.00 -19.61 2.58
N PHE A 163 9.13 -18.82 1.95
CA PHE A 163 9.41 -17.43 1.59
C PHE A 163 9.46 -16.50 2.81
N LEU A 164 8.72 -16.85 3.89
CA LEU A 164 8.77 -16.16 5.17
C LEU A 164 10.10 -16.42 5.89
N THR A 165 10.74 -17.57 5.69
CA THR A 165 12.00 -17.94 6.36
C THR A 165 13.24 -17.56 5.58
N ASP A 166 13.20 -17.53 4.25
CA ASP A 166 14.36 -17.19 3.41
C ASP A 166 14.53 -15.68 3.18
N GLY A 167 13.59 -14.86 3.67
CA GLY A 167 13.62 -13.41 3.58
C GLY A 167 13.09 -12.82 2.27
N THR A 168 12.55 -13.65 1.36
CA THR A 168 11.87 -13.17 0.15
C THR A 168 10.64 -12.36 0.50
N ILE A 169 9.88 -12.83 1.49
CA ILE A 169 8.75 -12.12 2.09
C ILE A 169 9.18 -11.62 3.48
N THR A 170 9.02 -10.33 3.71
CA THR A 170 9.49 -9.66 4.94
C THR A 170 8.37 -9.35 5.92
N GLY A 171 7.12 -9.45 5.50
CA GLY A 171 5.98 -9.17 6.35
C GLY A 171 4.68 -9.81 5.88
N ILE A 172 3.69 -9.77 6.75
CA ILE A 172 2.31 -10.12 6.43
C ILE A 172 1.39 -8.94 6.72
N GLY A 173 0.30 -8.86 5.95
CA GLY A 173 -0.76 -7.88 6.07
C GLY A 173 -2.14 -8.54 6.10
N LEU A 174 -3.15 -7.73 6.38
CA LEU A 174 -4.57 -8.10 6.33
C LEU A 174 -5.29 -7.01 5.56
N ASP A 175 -6.01 -7.37 4.51
CA ASP A 175 -6.64 -6.40 3.60
C ASP A 175 -8.04 -6.82 3.14
N SER A 176 -8.56 -6.18 2.08
CA SER A 176 -9.94 -6.28 1.61
C SER A 176 -10.94 -5.59 2.56
N ALA A 177 -12.25 -5.74 2.31
CA ALA A 177 -13.31 -5.05 3.05
C ALA A 177 -13.23 -5.29 4.57
N GLU A 178 -13.06 -4.22 5.36
CA GLU A 178 -12.95 -4.33 6.81
C GLU A 178 -14.23 -4.87 7.47
N LYS A 179 -15.39 -4.49 6.93
CA LYS A 179 -16.68 -4.91 7.46
C LYS A 179 -17.24 -6.09 6.64
N PRO A 180 -17.72 -7.17 7.28
CA PRO A 180 -17.85 -7.41 8.72
C PRO A 180 -16.71 -8.25 9.33
N PHE A 181 -15.47 -8.09 8.89
CA PHE A 181 -14.35 -8.97 9.21
C PHE A 181 -13.32 -8.28 10.14
N PRO A 182 -13.57 -8.18 11.45
CA PRO A 182 -12.67 -7.54 12.40
C PRO A 182 -11.32 -8.27 12.50
N PRO A 183 -10.22 -7.57 12.87
CA PRO A 183 -8.89 -8.16 13.02
C PRO A 183 -8.82 -9.39 13.92
N GLY A 184 -9.63 -9.43 14.97
CA GLY A 184 -9.68 -10.55 15.92
C GLY A 184 -9.98 -11.92 15.32
N LEU A 185 -10.53 -11.99 14.11
CA LEU A 185 -10.75 -13.26 13.39
C LEU A 185 -9.45 -13.92 12.90
N PHE A 186 -8.36 -13.15 12.78
CA PHE A 186 -7.11 -13.57 12.15
C PHE A 186 -5.94 -13.75 13.13
N VAL A 187 -6.22 -13.76 14.43
CA VAL A 187 -5.21 -13.91 15.49
C VAL A 187 -4.35 -15.15 15.28
N GLU A 188 -4.95 -16.29 14.96
CA GLU A 188 -4.23 -17.55 14.73
C GLU A 188 -3.28 -17.46 13.53
N CYS A 189 -3.67 -16.77 12.45
CA CYS A 189 -2.84 -16.56 11.27
C CYS A 189 -1.57 -15.76 11.60
N TYR A 190 -1.73 -14.65 12.34
CA TYR A 190 -0.61 -13.79 12.76
C TYR A 190 0.29 -14.48 13.78
N GLN A 191 -0.29 -15.22 14.72
CA GLN A 191 0.48 -16.04 15.65
C GLN A 191 1.30 -17.09 14.90
N ARG A 192 0.69 -17.80 13.96
CA ARG A 192 1.38 -18.83 13.17
C ARG A 192 2.51 -18.27 12.33
N ALA A 193 2.32 -17.13 11.70
CA ALA A 193 3.38 -16.45 10.95
C ALA A 193 4.60 -16.12 11.83
N ARG A 194 4.36 -15.64 13.05
CA ARG A 194 5.42 -15.37 14.04
C ARG A 194 6.11 -16.63 14.57
N GLU A 195 5.40 -17.74 14.64
CA GLU A 195 6.00 -19.05 14.98
C GLU A 195 6.95 -19.51 13.89
N ILE A 196 6.60 -19.27 12.60
CA ILE A 196 7.46 -19.59 11.45
C ILE A 196 8.70 -18.68 11.43
N ASN A 197 8.50 -17.37 11.59
CA ASN A 197 9.58 -16.41 11.64
C ASN A 197 9.25 -15.26 12.62
N PRO A 198 9.92 -15.24 13.81
CA PRO A 198 9.69 -14.22 14.84
C PRO A 198 10.04 -12.79 14.41
N ASP A 199 10.88 -12.62 13.38
CA ASP A 199 11.35 -11.33 12.89
C ASP A 199 10.43 -10.71 11.83
N LEU A 200 9.34 -11.41 11.45
CA LEU A 200 8.38 -10.91 10.47
C LEU A 200 7.76 -9.58 10.92
N ARG A 201 7.60 -8.72 9.95
CA ARG A 201 6.90 -7.45 10.12
C ARG A 201 5.40 -7.67 9.93
N LEU A 202 4.61 -7.02 10.78
CA LEU A 202 3.17 -7.20 10.84
C LEU A 202 2.45 -5.88 10.64
N THR A 203 1.52 -5.86 9.70
CA THR A 203 0.62 -4.72 9.45
C THR A 203 -0.80 -5.22 9.22
N ALA A 204 -1.79 -4.35 9.27
CA ALA A 204 -3.17 -4.67 8.94
C ALA A 204 -3.92 -3.41 8.53
N HIS A 205 -4.80 -3.51 7.53
CA HIS A 205 -5.79 -2.49 7.25
C HIS A 205 -6.76 -2.42 8.41
N ALA A 206 -6.86 -1.26 9.03
CA ALA A 206 -7.77 -1.03 10.14
C ALA A 206 -8.11 0.46 10.29
N GLY A 207 -9.38 0.77 10.49
CA GLY A 207 -9.83 2.13 10.69
C GLY A 207 -9.88 2.97 9.40
N GLU A 208 -10.08 2.36 8.26
CA GLU A 208 -10.53 3.00 7.03
C GLU A 208 -12.06 3.09 7.03
N GLU A 209 -12.74 1.95 6.92
CA GLU A 209 -14.19 1.82 7.06
C GLU A 209 -14.60 1.42 8.47
N GLY A 210 -13.78 0.61 9.14
CA GLY A 210 -13.97 0.11 10.47
C GLY A 210 -13.76 1.18 11.55
N PRO A 211 -14.25 0.93 12.79
CA PRO A 211 -14.07 1.86 13.90
C PRO A 211 -12.62 1.90 14.40
N ALA A 212 -12.28 2.90 15.22
CA ALA A 212 -11.01 3.01 15.93
C ALA A 212 -10.63 1.73 16.71
N GLN A 213 -11.63 0.99 17.19
CA GLN A 213 -11.42 -0.31 17.84
C GLN A 213 -10.66 -1.31 16.97
N TYR A 214 -10.86 -1.31 15.63
CA TYR A 214 -10.12 -2.22 14.74
C TYR A 214 -8.62 -1.88 14.72
N VAL A 215 -8.28 -0.60 14.87
CA VAL A 215 -6.87 -0.18 15.02
C VAL A 215 -6.29 -0.71 16.33
N SER A 216 -7.01 -0.55 17.45
CA SER A 216 -6.60 -1.11 18.75
C SER A 216 -6.46 -2.62 18.69
N ASP A 217 -7.44 -3.32 18.09
CA ASP A 217 -7.43 -4.78 17.95
C ASP A 217 -6.24 -5.26 17.09
N SER A 218 -5.89 -4.52 16.04
CA SER A 218 -4.71 -4.84 15.23
C SER A 218 -3.41 -4.76 16.04
N LEU A 219 -3.29 -3.75 16.89
CA LEU A 219 -2.12 -3.59 17.76
C LEU A 219 -2.08 -4.65 18.87
N ASP A 220 -3.22 -4.89 19.53
CA ASP A 220 -3.29 -5.72 20.74
C ASP A 220 -3.39 -7.21 20.44
N LEU A 221 -4.15 -7.60 19.41
CA LEU A 221 -4.44 -8.99 19.08
C LEU A 221 -3.53 -9.54 17.98
N LEU A 222 -3.25 -8.73 16.94
CA LEU A 222 -2.39 -9.15 15.84
C LEU A 222 -0.93 -8.75 16.06
N HIS A 223 -0.65 -7.90 17.05
CA HIS A 223 0.68 -7.37 17.36
C HIS A 223 1.32 -6.62 16.18
N THR A 224 0.51 -5.90 15.41
CA THR A 224 1.02 -5.09 14.31
C THR A 224 1.90 -3.96 14.84
N THR A 225 2.94 -3.61 14.07
CA THR A 225 3.84 -2.50 14.39
C THR A 225 3.58 -1.27 13.50
N ARG A 226 2.65 -1.40 12.57
CA ARG A 226 2.15 -0.40 11.64
C ARG A 226 0.68 -0.69 11.39
N VAL A 227 -0.10 0.33 11.08
CA VAL A 227 -1.52 0.18 10.73
C VAL A 227 -1.76 0.83 9.38
N ASP A 228 -2.42 0.10 8.50
CA ASP A 228 -2.73 0.59 7.18
C ASP A 228 -4.04 1.38 7.21
N HIS A 229 -4.07 2.53 6.56
CA HIS A 229 -5.01 3.65 6.70
C HIS A 229 -5.01 4.28 8.10
N GLY A 230 -5.77 3.75 9.03
CA GLY A 230 -5.84 4.21 10.42
C GLY A 230 -6.56 5.54 10.64
N VAL A 231 -7.25 6.09 9.63
CA VAL A 231 -7.82 7.46 9.68
C VAL A 231 -8.90 7.63 10.75
N ASN A 232 -9.63 6.56 11.08
CA ASN A 232 -10.65 6.59 12.13
C ASN A 232 -10.09 6.57 13.56
N SER A 233 -8.76 6.46 13.73
CA SER A 233 -8.10 6.58 15.06
C SER A 233 -8.39 7.90 15.75
N VAL A 234 -8.68 8.97 14.99
CA VAL A 234 -8.99 10.31 15.54
C VAL A 234 -10.26 10.36 16.39
N HIS A 235 -11.10 9.32 16.30
CA HIS A 235 -12.31 9.21 17.11
C HIS A 235 -12.05 8.64 18.52
N ASP A 236 -10.79 8.26 18.82
CA ASP A 236 -10.37 7.78 20.14
C ASP A 236 -9.12 8.51 20.60
N ALA A 237 -9.27 9.40 21.59
CA ALA A 237 -8.18 10.23 22.09
C ALA A 237 -7.11 9.43 22.86
N GLU A 238 -7.45 8.27 23.43
CA GLU A 238 -6.48 7.40 24.09
C GLU A 238 -5.64 6.65 23.07
N LEU A 239 -6.28 6.11 22.04
CA LEU A 239 -5.60 5.50 20.91
C LEU A 239 -4.66 6.50 20.21
N MET A 240 -5.09 7.73 19.97
CA MET A 240 -4.24 8.77 19.38
C MET A 240 -2.98 9.02 20.23
N ARG A 241 -3.12 9.12 21.56
CA ARG A 241 -1.97 9.28 22.47
C ARG A 241 -1.03 8.06 22.43
N ARG A 242 -1.60 6.87 22.35
CA ARG A 242 -0.83 5.62 22.22
C ARG A 242 -0.03 5.58 20.91
N LEU A 243 -0.69 5.81 19.78
CA LEU A 243 -0.05 5.83 18.44
C LEU A 243 1.12 6.82 18.38
N ALA A 244 0.94 8.01 18.98
CA ALA A 244 1.98 9.02 19.05
C ALA A 244 3.16 8.58 19.96
N ALA A 245 2.88 8.02 21.13
CA ALA A 245 3.89 7.57 22.09
C ALA A 245 4.70 6.38 21.57
N GLU A 246 4.05 5.40 20.95
CA GLU A 246 4.66 4.21 20.37
C GLU A 246 5.29 4.48 18.99
N ARG A 247 5.06 5.66 18.42
CA ARG A 247 5.50 6.03 17.05
C ARG A 247 4.98 5.07 15.99
N THR A 248 3.78 4.51 16.19
CA THR A 248 3.13 3.63 15.23
C THR A 248 2.77 4.39 13.97
N LEU A 249 3.35 3.99 12.83
CA LEU A 249 3.09 4.64 11.55
C LEU A 249 1.70 4.26 11.03
N LEU A 250 0.91 5.25 10.63
CA LEU A 250 -0.31 5.06 9.84
C LEU A 250 0.00 5.29 8.36
N THR A 251 -0.47 4.40 7.48
CA THR A 251 -0.22 4.49 6.03
C THR A 251 -1.45 5.04 5.31
N VAL A 252 -1.61 6.36 5.31
CA VAL A 252 -2.80 7.02 4.78
C VAL A 252 -2.77 7.06 3.25
N CYS A 253 -3.93 6.79 2.62
CA CYS A 253 -4.12 6.75 1.17
C CYS A 253 -5.15 7.79 0.71
N PRO A 254 -4.76 9.05 0.50
CA PRO A 254 -5.70 10.16 0.31
C PRO A 254 -6.64 10.02 -0.89
N LEU A 255 -6.12 9.61 -2.04
CA LEU A 255 -6.94 9.45 -3.26
C LEU A 255 -7.86 8.23 -3.16
N SER A 256 -7.38 7.14 -2.55
CA SER A 256 -8.18 5.95 -2.25
C SER A 256 -9.39 6.29 -1.38
N ASN A 257 -9.15 6.97 -0.25
CA ASN A 257 -10.22 7.32 0.68
C ASN A 257 -11.30 8.22 0.05
N VAL A 258 -10.94 9.05 -0.94
CA VAL A 258 -11.93 9.79 -1.73
C VAL A 258 -12.64 8.87 -2.72
N ARG A 259 -11.91 8.03 -3.42
CA ARG A 259 -12.46 7.15 -4.45
C ARG A 259 -13.42 6.12 -3.87
N LEU A 260 -13.11 5.58 -2.70
CA LEU A 260 -13.93 4.60 -1.97
C LEU A 260 -14.99 5.25 -1.08
N GLN A 261 -15.19 6.57 -1.18
CA GLN A 261 -16.24 7.32 -0.48
C GLN A 261 -16.09 7.34 1.05
N VAL A 262 -14.90 7.07 1.59
CA VAL A 262 -14.60 7.28 3.02
C VAL A 262 -14.76 8.76 3.37
N VAL A 263 -14.27 9.62 2.49
CA VAL A 263 -14.48 11.08 2.52
C VAL A 263 -14.86 11.60 1.13
N LYS A 264 -15.46 12.80 1.06
CA LYS A 264 -15.85 13.39 -0.24
C LYS A 264 -14.68 14.08 -0.97
N ARG A 265 -13.69 14.56 -0.21
CA ARG A 265 -12.49 15.23 -0.72
C ARG A 265 -11.33 15.05 0.26
N VAL A 266 -10.10 15.14 -0.21
CA VAL A 266 -8.88 14.94 0.59
C VAL A 266 -8.79 15.90 1.78
N GLY A 267 -9.31 17.11 1.66
CA GLY A 267 -9.34 18.09 2.77
C GLY A 267 -10.23 17.72 3.97
N GLU A 268 -11.06 16.69 3.85
CA GLU A 268 -11.88 16.14 4.94
C GLU A 268 -11.18 15.03 5.72
N LEU A 269 -10.06 14.52 5.20
CA LEU A 269 -9.23 13.56 5.93
C LEU A 269 -8.66 14.23 7.21
N PRO A 270 -8.57 13.50 8.32
CA PRO A 270 -8.15 14.06 9.60
C PRO A 270 -6.63 14.26 9.70
N LEU A 271 -5.95 14.55 8.57
CA LEU A 271 -4.49 14.66 8.51
C LEU A 271 -3.95 15.76 9.44
N GLN A 272 -4.68 16.88 9.59
CA GLN A 272 -4.29 17.93 10.52
C GLN A 272 -4.39 17.46 11.98
N GLN A 273 -5.42 16.67 12.31
CA GLN A 273 -5.59 16.14 13.67
C GLN A 273 -4.48 15.12 14.01
N LEU A 274 -4.08 14.27 13.04
CA LEU A 274 -2.95 13.36 13.19
C LEU A 274 -1.64 14.14 13.41
N LEU A 275 -1.43 15.21 12.63
CA LEU A 275 -0.25 16.07 12.73
C LEU A 275 -0.17 16.79 14.08
N ASP A 276 -1.29 17.36 14.56
CA ASP A 276 -1.42 18.07 15.83
C ASP A 276 -1.23 17.10 17.02
N GLY A 277 -1.71 15.86 16.90
CA GLY A 277 -1.51 14.79 17.86
C GLY A 277 -0.13 14.13 17.83
N ASP A 278 0.77 14.60 16.97
CA ASP A 278 2.11 14.00 16.69
C ASP A 278 2.08 12.50 16.35
N VAL A 279 0.95 12.01 15.81
CA VAL A 279 0.83 10.65 15.28
C VAL A 279 1.58 10.58 13.95
N PRO A 280 2.57 9.69 13.80
CA PRO A 280 3.29 9.58 12.54
C PRO A 280 2.41 8.95 11.47
N PHE A 281 2.40 9.55 10.29
CA PHE A 281 1.76 8.96 9.11
C PHE A 281 2.61 9.16 7.86
N SER A 282 2.41 8.30 6.87
CA SER A 282 2.92 8.44 5.50
C SER A 282 1.77 8.61 4.52
N LEU A 283 2.06 9.17 3.34
CA LEU A 283 1.12 9.27 2.24
C LEU A 283 1.46 8.18 1.22
N ASN A 284 0.45 7.47 0.76
CA ASN A 284 0.58 6.30 -0.10
C ASN A 284 -0.48 6.31 -1.20
N SER A 285 -0.39 5.41 -2.16
CA SER A 285 -1.28 5.40 -3.33
C SER A 285 -2.31 4.29 -3.35
N ASP A 286 -2.12 3.22 -2.55
CA ASP A 286 -3.04 2.08 -2.45
C ASP A 286 -3.15 1.30 -3.78
N ASP A 287 -4.20 1.52 -4.57
CA ASP A 287 -4.43 0.95 -5.88
C ASP A 287 -4.40 2.06 -6.97
N PRO A 288 -3.21 2.59 -7.30
CA PRO A 288 -3.07 3.83 -8.07
C PRO A 288 -3.66 3.79 -9.47
N ALA A 289 -3.69 2.63 -10.13
CA ALA A 289 -4.29 2.48 -11.43
C ALA A 289 -5.81 2.69 -11.40
N TYR A 290 -6.44 2.33 -10.28
CA TYR A 290 -7.88 2.41 -10.07
C TYR A 290 -8.30 3.73 -9.43
N PHE A 291 -7.47 4.33 -8.58
CA PHE A 291 -7.83 5.52 -7.79
C PHE A 291 -7.33 6.83 -8.39
N GLY A 292 -6.59 6.76 -9.49
CA GLY A 292 -6.29 7.92 -10.33
C GLY A 292 -5.06 8.72 -9.91
N GLY A 293 -4.09 8.10 -9.22
CA GLY A 293 -2.80 8.73 -8.93
C GLY A 293 -1.86 7.90 -8.10
N TYR A 294 -0.58 7.94 -8.47
CA TYR A 294 0.54 7.30 -7.75
C TYR A 294 1.00 8.17 -6.58
N ILE A 295 2.17 7.87 -6.03
CA ILE A 295 2.68 8.51 -4.82
C ILE A 295 2.79 10.04 -4.95
N LEU A 296 3.30 10.57 -6.07
CA LEU A 296 3.44 12.02 -6.25
C LEU A 296 2.09 12.73 -6.32
N GLU A 297 1.12 12.15 -7.03
CA GLU A 297 -0.22 12.71 -7.17
C GLU A 297 -0.92 12.82 -5.80
N ASN A 298 -0.74 11.83 -4.91
CA ASN A 298 -1.22 11.88 -3.53
C ASN A 298 -0.62 13.07 -2.74
N TYR A 299 0.71 13.24 -2.80
CA TYR A 299 1.38 14.40 -2.18
C TYR A 299 0.88 15.73 -2.76
N VAL A 300 0.74 15.82 -4.09
CA VAL A 300 0.25 17.05 -4.76
C VAL A 300 -1.18 17.36 -4.37
N GLN A 301 -2.05 16.35 -4.28
CA GLN A 301 -3.44 16.57 -3.91
C GLN A 301 -3.58 16.99 -2.44
N VAL A 302 -2.80 16.41 -1.54
CA VAL A 302 -2.73 16.86 -0.14
C VAL A 302 -2.25 18.31 -0.05
N ALA A 303 -1.20 18.69 -0.81
CA ALA A 303 -0.71 20.06 -0.83
C ALA A 303 -1.75 21.07 -1.32
N LYS A 304 -2.61 20.70 -2.27
CA LYS A 304 -3.72 21.55 -2.75
C LYS A 304 -4.81 21.73 -1.71
N GLU A 305 -5.15 20.68 -0.99
CA GLU A 305 -6.26 20.69 -0.01
C GLU A 305 -5.84 21.26 1.36
N PHE A 306 -4.51 21.24 1.67
CA PHE A 306 -3.93 21.83 2.87
C PHE A 306 -2.95 22.97 2.50
N PRO A 307 -3.43 24.09 1.91
CA PRO A 307 -2.56 25.14 1.37
C PRO A 307 -1.78 25.91 2.44
N HIS A 308 -2.10 25.72 3.72
CA HIS A 308 -1.38 26.28 4.87
C HIS A 308 -0.19 25.43 5.31
N TRP A 309 -0.04 24.20 4.79
CA TRP A 309 1.12 23.38 5.02
C TRP A 309 2.30 23.86 4.17
N ASP A 310 3.45 23.93 4.79
CA ASP A 310 4.69 24.36 4.17
C ASP A 310 5.64 23.17 3.88
N HIS A 311 6.84 23.49 3.40
CA HIS A 311 7.89 22.49 3.13
C HIS A 311 8.26 21.69 4.38
N ALA A 312 8.21 22.29 5.57
CA ALA A 312 8.58 21.61 6.82
C ALA A 312 7.58 20.52 7.19
N VAL A 313 6.28 20.74 6.93
CA VAL A 313 5.24 19.72 7.16
C VAL A 313 5.47 18.50 6.23
N PHE A 314 5.68 18.71 4.93
CA PHE A 314 5.93 17.62 4.00
C PHE A 314 7.27 16.91 4.27
N ALA A 315 8.29 17.64 4.71
CA ALA A 315 9.55 17.05 5.18
C ALA A 315 9.32 16.19 6.44
N LYS A 316 8.47 16.63 7.39
CA LYS A 316 8.06 15.84 8.57
C LYS A 316 7.36 14.55 8.16
N ILE A 317 6.43 14.62 7.20
CA ILE A 317 5.72 13.43 6.67
C ILE A 317 6.72 12.46 6.01
N ALA A 318 7.62 12.95 5.15
CA ALA A 318 8.65 12.12 4.54
C ALA A 318 9.61 11.51 5.58
N LYS A 319 9.97 12.25 6.62
CA LYS A 319 10.78 11.76 7.74
C LYS A 319 10.05 10.65 8.53
N ASN A 320 8.76 10.82 8.78
CA ASN A 320 7.94 9.78 9.41
C ASN A 320 7.90 8.51 8.55
N ALA A 321 7.71 8.65 7.24
CA ALA A 321 7.73 7.57 6.28
C ALA A 321 9.08 6.82 6.31
N ILE A 322 10.21 7.53 6.27
CA ILE A 322 11.55 6.93 6.35
C ILE A 322 11.74 6.17 7.68
N ASN A 323 11.38 6.80 8.80
CA ASN A 323 11.55 6.20 10.13
C ASN A 323 10.65 4.97 10.33
N GLY A 324 9.43 5.00 9.81
CA GLY A 324 8.45 3.91 9.88
C GLY A 324 8.71 2.77 8.89
N SER A 325 9.63 2.96 7.91
CA SER A 325 10.02 1.89 6.97
C SER A 325 10.70 0.74 7.70
N TRP A 326 10.56 -0.45 7.15
CA TRP A 326 11.18 -1.68 7.69
C TRP A 326 12.57 -1.97 7.11
N CYS A 327 13.08 -1.09 6.24
CA CYS A 327 14.46 -1.19 5.78
C CYS A 327 15.45 -1.02 6.94
N ASP A 328 16.69 -1.47 6.72
CA ASP A 328 17.73 -1.40 7.73
C ASP A 328 18.15 0.05 8.09
N ASN A 329 18.81 0.20 9.24
CA ASN A 329 19.24 1.50 9.75
C ASN A 329 20.23 2.22 8.82
N LYS A 330 21.05 1.48 8.08
CA LYS A 330 21.99 2.06 7.10
C LYS A 330 21.21 2.72 5.96
N ARG A 331 20.16 2.04 5.46
CA ARG A 331 19.30 2.61 4.42
C ARG A 331 18.52 3.81 4.95
N LYS A 332 17.93 3.73 6.16
CA LYS A 332 17.26 4.89 6.79
C LYS A 332 18.17 6.11 6.88
N THR A 333 19.41 5.92 7.32
CA THR A 333 20.41 7.01 7.40
C THR A 333 20.68 7.64 6.03
N GLN A 334 20.81 6.82 4.97
CA GLN A 334 20.98 7.32 3.62
C GLN A 334 19.76 8.13 3.15
N LEU A 335 18.55 7.64 3.41
CA LEU A 335 17.31 8.30 3.01
C LEU A 335 17.09 9.62 3.76
N LEU A 336 17.42 9.67 5.06
CA LEU A 336 17.40 10.91 5.84
C LEU A 336 18.38 11.94 5.29
N GLY A 337 19.58 11.52 4.88
CA GLY A 337 20.54 12.40 4.23
C GLY A 337 20.05 12.98 2.88
N LEU A 338 19.33 12.17 2.09
CA LEU A 338 18.66 12.66 0.87
C LEU A 338 17.55 13.67 1.20
N LEU A 339 16.76 13.41 2.25
CA LEU A 339 15.73 14.34 2.71
C LEU A 339 16.33 15.68 3.11
N ASP A 340 17.39 15.67 3.93
CA ASP A 340 18.06 16.88 4.40
C ASP A 340 18.62 17.70 3.23
N ALA A 341 19.18 17.05 2.22
CA ALA A 341 19.70 17.70 1.02
C ALA A 341 18.58 18.41 0.21
N VAL A 342 17.43 17.75 0.03
CA VAL A 342 16.28 18.36 -0.67
C VAL A 342 15.70 19.51 0.12
N VAL A 343 15.54 19.38 1.44
CA VAL A 343 15.07 20.46 2.31
C VAL A 343 15.99 21.67 2.24
N ALA A 344 17.32 21.47 2.33
CA ALA A 344 18.31 22.54 2.23
C ALA A 344 18.25 23.26 0.87
N LYS A 345 18.09 22.51 -0.24
CA LYS A 345 17.96 23.07 -1.60
C LYS A 345 16.76 24.01 -1.73
N HIS A 346 15.65 23.70 -1.07
CA HIS A 346 14.37 24.44 -1.18
C HIS A 346 14.11 25.40 0.00
N SER A 347 15.07 25.57 0.91
CA SER A 347 14.94 26.49 2.08
C SER A 347 15.38 27.94 1.77
N VAL A 348 15.60 28.30 0.50
CA VAL A 348 16.09 29.62 0.06
C VAL A 348 14.94 30.56 -0.26
#